data_ab1091331e305493713b85a40d9ca604
#
_entry.id   ab1091331e305493713b85a40d9ca604
#
_cell.length_a   1.000
_cell.length_b   1.000
_cell.length_c   1.000
_cell.angle_alpha   90.00
_cell.angle_beta   90.00
_cell.angle_gamma   90.00
#
_symmetry.space_group_name_H-M   'P 1'
#
loop_
_entity.id
_entity.type
_entity.pdbx_description
1 polymer ?
#
loop_
_entity_poly.entity_id
_entity_poly.type
_entity_poly.pdbx_seq_one_letter_code
_entity_poly.pdbx_strand_id
1 'polypeptide(L)'
;MKLIQHGTFIDIFSVVTETKLSLPLVQSTISAGFPSPAEDFSEVGIDLNKELIGDSFSTFLGRVKGTSMQDEGIDDGDIMIIDKSLEPQDGKIAVCFIDGEFTVKKIKIEKDACYLIPANPNYKPIKVTEDNEFLIWGMVTYVIKKFK
;
A
#
# COMPACT_ATOMS: atom_id res chain seq x y z
N MET A 1 -12.30 -10.86 -3.67
CA MET A 1 -10.86 -10.69 -3.95
C MET A 1 -10.40 -11.80 -4.86
N LYS A 2 -9.89 -11.46 -6.02
CA LYS A 2 -9.48 -12.43 -7.03
C LYS A 2 -8.00 -12.20 -7.36
N LEU A 3 -7.19 -13.26 -7.31
CA LEU A 3 -5.77 -13.19 -7.69
C LEU A 3 -5.66 -12.91 -9.19
N ILE A 4 -4.92 -11.86 -9.54
CA ILE A 4 -4.66 -11.50 -10.94
C ILE A 4 -3.18 -11.64 -11.33
N GLN A 5 -2.28 -11.63 -10.35
CA GLN A 5 -0.85 -11.77 -10.58
C GLN A 5 -0.18 -12.43 -9.38
N HIS A 6 0.54 -13.51 -9.65
CA HIS A 6 1.39 -14.17 -8.66
C HIS A 6 2.83 -13.77 -8.93
N GLY A 7 3.51 -13.19 -7.95
CA GLY A 7 4.86 -12.69 -8.11
C GLY A 7 5.83 -13.17 -7.04
N THR A 8 7.11 -12.93 -7.25
CA THR A 8 8.16 -13.24 -6.29
C THR A 8 8.08 -12.35 -5.05
N PHE A 9 7.75 -11.07 -5.25
CA PHE A 9 7.77 -10.07 -4.17
C PHE A 9 6.38 -9.61 -3.76
N ILE A 10 5.38 -9.81 -4.60
CA ILE A 10 4.01 -9.37 -4.33
C ILE A 10 3.03 -10.21 -5.15
N ASP A 11 1.93 -10.60 -4.51
CA ASP A 11 0.75 -11.12 -5.21
C ASP A 11 -0.26 -9.99 -5.34
N ILE A 12 -0.87 -9.83 -6.51
CA ILE A 12 -1.81 -8.75 -6.79
C ILE A 12 -3.21 -9.33 -6.98
N PHE A 13 -4.19 -8.72 -6.33
CA PHE A 13 -5.59 -9.13 -6.35
C PHE A 13 -6.48 -7.98 -6.79
N SER A 14 -7.57 -8.30 -7.47
CA SER A 14 -8.66 -7.35 -7.67
C SER A 14 -9.45 -7.19 -6.38
N VAL A 15 -10.18 -6.06 -6.25
CA VAL A 15 -11.02 -5.81 -5.09
C VAL A 15 -12.47 -6.16 -5.38
N VAL A 16 -13.20 -6.51 -4.33
CA VAL A 16 -14.65 -6.71 -4.36
C VAL A 16 -15.27 -5.71 -3.41
N THR A 17 -16.17 -4.87 -3.92
CA THR A 17 -16.80 -3.79 -3.15
C THR A 17 -18.34 -3.91 -3.12
N GLU A 18 -18.87 -5.05 -3.50
CA GLU A 18 -20.32 -5.27 -3.59
C GLU A 18 -21.00 -5.28 -2.22
N THR A 19 -20.27 -5.66 -1.19
CA THR A 19 -20.78 -5.70 0.18
C THR A 19 -20.38 -4.44 0.93
N LYS A 20 -21.38 -3.70 1.41
CA LYS A 20 -21.13 -2.56 2.27
C LYS A 20 -20.71 -3.04 3.66
N LEU A 21 -19.58 -2.53 4.13
CA LEU A 21 -19.10 -2.79 5.48
C LEU A 21 -19.10 -1.48 6.26
N SER A 22 -20.15 -1.27 7.04
CA SER A 22 -20.29 -0.06 7.86
C SER A 22 -19.95 -0.36 9.30
N LEU A 23 -18.99 0.37 9.85
CA LEU A 23 -18.52 0.21 11.21
C LEU A 23 -18.64 1.54 11.97
N PRO A 24 -18.91 1.50 13.28
CA PRO A 24 -18.87 2.72 14.09
C PRO A 24 -17.46 3.31 14.10
N LEU A 25 -17.39 4.62 13.94
CA LEU A 25 -16.12 5.36 14.06
C LEU A 25 -16.20 6.23 15.31
N VAL A 26 -15.24 6.04 16.22
CA VAL A 26 -15.11 6.91 17.39
C VAL A 26 -14.55 8.24 16.93
N GLN A 27 -15.31 9.32 17.14
CA GLN A 27 -14.91 10.66 16.70
C GLN A 27 -13.95 11.36 17.66
N SER A 28 -14.02 11.01 18.95
CA SER A 28 -13.09 11.56 19.92
C SER A 28 -11.71 10.92 19.77
N THR A 29 -10.67 11.74 19.91
CA THR A 29 -9.30 11.23 19.92
C THR A 29 -9.07 10.35 21.13
N ILE A 30 -8.56 9.16 20.91
CA ILE A 30 -8.20 8.22 21.98
C ILE A 30 -6.71 8.34 22.26
N SER A 31 -6.36 8.73 23.47
CA SER A 31 -4.96 8.78 23.87
C SER A 31 -4.50 7.39 24.31
N ALA A 32 -3.40 6.92 23.71
CA ALA A 32 -2.82 5.64 24.09
C ALA A 32 -2.38 5.67 25.57
N GLY A 33 -2.79 4.68 26.33
CA GLY A 33 -2.45 4.57 27.74
C GLY A 33 -3.43 5.23 28.71
N PHE A 34 -4.42 5.96 28.20
CA PHE A 34 -5.44 6.59 29.05
C PHE A 34 -6.84 6.16 28.61
N PRO A 35 -7.65 5.59 29.48
CA PRO A 35 -9.03 5.29 29.12
C PRO A 35 -9.83 6.58 28.97
N SER A 36 -10.69 6.63 27.96
CA SER A 36 -11.62 7.74 27.77
C SER A 36 -12.95 7.41 28.41
N PRO A 37 -13.66 8.39 29.01
CA PRO A 37 -15.03 8.17 29.48
C PRO A 37 -15.94 7.74 28.32
N ALA A 38 -16.84 6.80 28.58
CA ALA A 38 -17.73 6.26 27.55
C ALA A 38 -18.62 7.31 26.90
N GLU A 39 -19.03 8.31 27.64
CA GLU A 39 -19.86 9.41 27.14
C GLU A 39 -19.13 10.34 26.18
N ASP A 40 -17.81 10.27 26.08
CA ASP A 40 -17.03 11.07 25.14
C ASP A 40 -16.99 10.45 23.74
N PHE A 41 -17.56 9.26 23.55
CA PHE A 41 -17.59 8.60 22.26
C PHE A 41 -18.81 9.03 21.46
N SER A 42 -18.56 9.53 20.26
CA SER A 42 -19.58 9.73 19.23
C SER A 42 -19.44 8.65 18.18
N GLU A 43 -20.52 8.02 17.78
CA GLU A 43 -20.51 6.99 16.77
C GLU A 43 -20.98 7.55 15.44
N VAL A 44 -20.15 7.38 14.41
CA VAL A 44 -20.49 7.65 13.01
C VAL A 44 -20.20 6.38 12.23
N GLY A 45 -21.17 5.95 11.43
CA GLY A 45 -20.95 4.81 10.56
C GLY A 45 -19.91 5.13 9.50
N ILE A 46 -18.94 4.24 9.33
CA ILE A 46 -17.95 4.32 8.27
C ILE A 46 -17.99 3.05 7.42
N ASP A 47 -18.04 3.21 6.12
CA ASP A 47 -17.94 2.12 5.17
C ASP A 47 -16.45 1.99 4.77
N LEU A 48 -15.80 0.92 5.23
CA LEU A 48 -14.39 0.71 4.95
C LEU A 48 -14.09 0.56 3.47
N ASN A 49 -15.02 0.01 2.69
CA ASN A 49 -14.83 -0.07 1.25
C ASN A 49 -14.75 1.33 0.63
N LYS A 50 -15.62 2.23 1.04
CA LYS A 50 -15.59 3.63 0.59
C LYS A 50 -14.35 4.37 1.06
N GLU A 51 -13.97 4.17 2.31
CA GLU A 51 -12.85 4.89 2.93
C GLU A 51 -11.52 4.49 2.31
N LEU A 52 -11.31 3.19 2.09
CA LEU A 52 -10.04 2.66 1.64
C LEU A 52 -9.95 2.50 0.13
N ILE A 53 -11.08 2.35 -0.55
CA ILE A 53 -11.15 2.05 -1.97
C ILE A 53 -11.93 3.16 -2.67
N GLY A 54 -11.24 4.01 -3.43
CA GLY A 54 -11.90 5.10 -4.16
C GLY A 54 -12.70 4.58 -5.36
N ASP A 55 -12.03 3.88 -6.25
CA ASP A 55 -12.60 3.32 -7.47
C ASP A 55 -12.16 1.86 -7.59
N SER A 56 -13.13 0.96 -7.62
CA SER A 56 -12.84 -0.47 -7.69
C SER A 56 -12.14 -0.91 -8.98
N PHE A 57 -12.27 -0.13 -10.07
CA PHE A 57 -11.58 -0.44 -11.33
C PHE A 57 -10.10 -0.06 -11.32
N SER A 58 -9.71 0.92 -10.51
CA SER A 58 -8.32 1.37 -10.42
C SER A 58 -7.61 0.95 -9.14
N THR A 59 -8.31 0.30 -8.23
CA THR A 59 -7.79 -0.11 -6.92
C THR A 59 -7.54 -1.62 -6.89
N PHE A 60 -6.39 -1.99 -6.37
CA PHE A 60 -5.96 -3.39 -6.23
C PHE A 60 -5.43 -3.63 -4.84
N LEU A 61 -5.41 -4.89 -4.43
CA LEU A 61 -4.76 -5.32 -3.20
C LEU A 61 -3.48 -6.06 -3.54
N GLY A 62 -2.43 -5.82 -2.77
CA GLY A 62 -1.18 -6.53 -2.90
C GLY A 62 -0.81 -7.19 -1.58
N ARG A 63 -0.40 -8.45 -1.63
CA ARG A 63 0.18 -9.12 -0.47
C ARG A 63 1.68 -9.11 -0.60
N VAL A 64 2.35 -8.55 0.39
CA VAL A 64 3.81 -8.38 0.39
C VAL A 64 4.51 -9.71 0.68
N LYS A 65 5.58 -9.96 -0.04
CA LYS A 65 6.50 -11.07 0.21
C LYS A 65 7.90 -10.51 0.42
N GLY A 66 8.55 -10.92 1.50
CA GLY A 66 9.90 -10.50 1.82
C GLY A 66 9.97 -9.26 2.70
N THR A 67 11.18 -8.75 2.89
CA THR A 67 11.52 -7.78 3.94
C THR A 67 12.10 -6.47 3.41
N SER A 68 12.09 -6.22 2.10
CA SER A 68 12.78 -5.06 1.52
C SER A 68 12.24 -3.70 1.97
N MET A 69 11.04 -3.67 2.55
CA MET A 69 10.38 -2.43 2.99
C MET A 69 10.06 -2.42 4.50
N GLN A 70 10.75 -3.26 5.28
CA GLN A 70 10.43 -3.39 6.71
C GLN A 70 10.63 -2.10 7.51
N ASP A 71 11.58 -1.26 7.15
CA ASP A 71 11.85 0.00 7.88
C ASP A 71 10.81 1.09 7.58
N GLU A 72 9.94 0.88 6.60
CA GLU A 72 8.75 1.71 6.35
C GLU A 72 7.48 1.09 6.96
N GLY A 73 7.63 0.05 7.76
CA GLY A 73 6.49 -0.62 8.39
C GLY A 73 5.71 -1.54 7.46
N ILE A 74 6.30 -1.98 6.36
CA ILE A 74 5.69 -2.93 5.43
C ILE A 74 6.41 -4.26 5.58
N ASP A 75 5.72 -5.22 6.17
CA ASP A 75 6.30 -6.52 6.50
C ASP A 75 5.74 -7.63 5.60
N ASP A 76 6.46 -8.74 5.59
CA ASP A 76 6.01 -9.95 4.89
C ASP A 76 4.60 -10.33 5.33
N GLY A 77 3.72 -10.57 4.36
CA GLY A 77 2.33 -10.93 4.62
C GLY A 77 1.35 -9.77 4.75
N ASP A 78 1.85 -8.53 4.85
CA ASP A 78 0.97 -7.35 4.90
C ASP A 78 0.17 -7.21 3.61
N ILE A 79 -1.00 -6.58 3.73
CA ILE A 79 -1.86 -6.26 2.58
C ILE A 79 -1.75 -4.77 2.30
N MET A 80 -1.41 -4.43 1.07
CA MET A 80 -1.38 -3.04 0.61
C MET A 80 -2.60 -2.75 -0.25
N ILE A 81 -3.12 -1.54 -0.12
CA ILE A 81 -4.10 -1.00 -1.07
C ILE A 81 -3.34 -0.16 -2.08
N ILE A 82 -3.55 -0.46 -3.36
CA ILE A 82 -2.79 0.11 -4.47
C ILE A 82 -3.77 0.82 -5.40
N ASP A 83 -3.50 2.08 -5.69
CA ASP A 83 -4.34 2.89 -6.58
C ASP A 83 -3.54 3.23 -7.85
N LYS A 84 -4.02 2.72 -8.97
CA LYS A 84 -3.40 2.96 -10.29
C LYS A 84 -3.76 4.32 -10.87
N SER A 85 -4.79 4.98 -10.37
CA SER A 85 -5.22 6.28 -10.88
C SER A 85 -4.38 7.45 -10.39
N LEU A 86 -3.59 7.24 -9.33
CA LEU A 86 -2.78 8.31 -8.74
C LEU A 86 -1.51 8.54 -9.55
N GLU A 87 -1.16 9.82 -9.72
CA GLU A 87 0.10 10.21 -10.32
C GLU A 87 1.27 9.80 -9.42
N PRO A 88 2.35 9.26 -9.99
CA PRO A 88 3.57 8.99 -9.23
C PRO A 88 4.12 10.25 -8.57
N GLN A 89 4.52 10.13 -7.29
CA GLN A 89 5.08 11.24 -6.53
C GLN A 89 6.40 10.84 -5.90
N ASP A 90 7.38 11.74 -5.99
CA ASP A 90 8.69 11.55 -5.36
C ASP A 90 8.55 11.30 -3.86
N GLY A 91 9.32 10.34 -3.35
CA GLY A 91 9.36 9.99 -1.93
C GLY A 91 8.21 9.11 -1.46
N LYS A 92 7.29 8.72 -2.32
CA LYS A 92 6.16 7.87 -1.97
C LYS A 92 6.43 6.41 -2.32
N ILE A 93 5.62 5.53 -1.75
CA ILE A 93 5.75 4.09 -1.95
C ILE A 93 4.89 3.66 -3.12
N ALA A 94 5.47 2.91 -4.03
CA ALA A 94 4.81 2.46 -5.24
C ALA A 94 5.03 0.97 -5.47
N VAL A 95 4.09 0.37 -6.18
CA VAL A 95 4.28 -0.92 -6.82
C VAL A 95 4.84 -0.66 -8.22
N CYS A 96 6.00 -1.19 -8.49
CA CYS A 96 6.71 -1.01 -9.75
C CYS A 96 6.86 -2.35 -10.46
N PHE A 97 6.83 -2.27 -11.78
CA PHE A 97 7.20 -3.39 -12.63
C PHE A 97 8.58 -3.08 -13.20
N ILE A 98 9.53 -3.96 -12.99
CA ILE A 98 10.89 -3.81 -13.51
C ILE A 98 11.42 -5.16 -13.96
N ASP A 99 11.83 -5.25 -15.23
CA ASP A 99 12.44 -6.42 -15.84
C ASP A 99 11.67 -7.73 -15.57
N GLY A 100 10.35 -7.67 -15.74
CA GLY A 100 9.46 -8.83 -15.59
C GLY A 100 8.96 -9.10 -14.18
N GLU A 101 9.36 -8.31 -13.19
CA GLU A 101 8.99 -8.52 -11.78
C GLU A 101 8.25 -7.34 -11.21
N PHE A 102 7.21 -7.60 -10.42
CA PHE A 102 6.56 -6.59 -9.58
C PHE A 102 7.29 -6.50 -8.24
N THR A 103 7.51 -5.27 -7.79
CA THR A 103 8.16 -5.00 -6.51
C THR A 103 7.57 -3.77 -5.86
N VAL A 104 7.76 -3.63 -4.55
CA VAL A 104 7.34 -2.47 -3.76
C VAL A 104 8.56 -1.72 -3.31
N LYS A 105 8.64 -0.45 -3.64
CA LYS A 105 9.77 0.41 -3.26
C LYS A 105 9.30 1.83 -3.05
N LYS A 106 10.08 2.60 -2.30
CA LYS A 106 9.97 4.05 -2.31
C LYS A 106 10.59 4.54 -3.61
N ILE A 107 9.88 5.39 -4.33
CA ILE A 107 10.41 5.96 -5.58
C ILE A 107 11.07 7.29 -5.29
N LYS A 108 12.25 7.50 -5.88
CA LYS A 108 12.94 8.77 -5.88
C LYS A 108 13.01 9.25 -7.32
N ILE A 109 12.30 10.31 -7.61
CA ILE A 109 12.21 10.88 -8.95
C ILE A 109 13.09 12.10 -9.01
N GLU A 110 14.12 12.06 -9.84
CA GLU A 110 15.00 13.18 -10.13
C GLU A 110 14.76 13.62 -11.57
N LYS A 111 15.34 14.77 -11.96
CA LYS A 111 15.13 15.35 -13.29
C LYS A 111 15.40 14.36 -14.43
N ASP A 112 16.48 13.62 -14.33
CA ASP A 112 16.93 12.72 -15.39
C ASP A 112 17.06 11.27 -14.94
N ALA A 113 16.52 10.93 -13.76
CA ALA A 113 16.69 9.60 -13.19
C ALA A 113 15.55 9.21 -12.25
N CYS A 114 15.29 7.93 -12.16
CA CYS A 114 14.40 7.35 -11.17
C CYS A 114 15.14 6.25 -10.42
N TYR A 115 14.98 6.25 -9.10
CA TYR A 115 15.58 5.24 -8.23
C TYR A 115 14.49 4.53 -7.46
N LEU A 116 14.66 3.23 -7.28
CA LEU A 116 13.83 2.40 -6.42
C LEU A 116 14.58 2.19 -5.12
N ILE A 117 14.06 2.74 -4.04
CA ILE A 117 14.73 2.77 -2.73
C ILE A 117 14.08 1.75 -1.80
N PRO A 118 14.78 0.69 -1.39
CA PRO A 118 14.29 -0.22 -0.37
C PRO A 118 14.38 0.43 1.02
N ALA A 119 13.54 -0.01 1.93
CA ALA A 119 13.56 0.40 3.33
C ALA A 119 14.12 -0.73 4.19
N ASN A 120 15.31 -1.16 3.87
CA ASN A 120 16.03 -2.21 4.55
C ASN A 120 17.51 -2.12 4.15
N PRO A 121 18.45 -1.97 5.10
CA PRO A 121 19.86 -1.80 4.78
C PRO A 121 20.51 -3.02 4.08
N ASN A 122 19.86 -4.18 4.13
CA ASN A 122 20.34 -5.37 3.43
C ASN A 122 20.03 -5.37 1.93
N TYR A 123 19.28 -4.37 1.45
CA TYR A 123 18.94 -4.21 0.04
C TYR A 123 19.49 -2.89 -0.48
N LYS A 124 19.90 -2.88 -1.74
CA LYS A 124 20.49 -1.70 -2.37
C LYS A 124 19.48 -0.95 -3.22
N PRO A 125 19.61 0.39 -3.30
CA PRO A 125 18.83 1.16 -4.27
C PRO A 125 19.09 0.69 -5.70
N ILE A 126 18.06 0.74 -6.52
CA ILE A 126 18.12 0.38 -7.94
C ILE A 126 17.95 1.66 -8.75
N LYS A 127 18.93 2.01 -9.57
CA LYS A 127 18.77 3.07 -10.56
C LYS A 127 18.11 2.49 -11.79
N VAL A 128 16.98 3.05 -12.17
CA VAL A 128 16.29 2.66 -13.40
C VAL A 128 17.03 3.28 -14.60
N THR A 129 17.35 2.47 -15.59
CA THR A 129 18.06 2.90 -16.79
C THR A 129 17.23 2.59 -18.03
N GLU A 130 17.68 3.08 -19.20
CA GLU A 130 17.03 2.80 -20.47
C GLU A 130 17.02 1.31 -20.83
N ASP A 131 17.95 0.54 -20.25
CA ASP A 131 18.02 -0.90 -20.47
C ASP A 131 16.98 -1.69 -19.67
N ASN A 132 16.32 -1.04 -18.69
CA ASN A 132 15.28 -1.67 -17.91
C ASN A 132 13.91 -1.54 -18.60
N GLU A 133 13.15 -2.62 -18.58
CA GLU A 133 11.71 -2.55 -18.80
C GLU A 133 11.08 -2.08 -17.50
N PHE A 134 10.52 -0.87 -17.46
CA PHE A 134 10.10 -0.25 -16.21
C PHE A 134 8.76 0.46 -16.33
N LEU A 135 7.93 0.28 -15.30
CA LEU A 135 6.64 0.95 -15.17
C LEU A 135 6.35 1.14 -13.68
N ILE A 136 5.94 2.35 -13.29
CA ILE A 136 5.31 2.56 -11.99
C ILE A 136 3.84 2.15 -12.15
N TRP A 137 3.50 1.00 -11.56
CA TRP A 137 2.21 0.36 -11.81
C TRP A 137 1.08 0.98 -11.00
N GLY A 138 1.35 1.35 -9.76
CA GLY A 138 0.36 1.99 -8.89
C GLY A 138 1.00 2.51 -7.61
N MET A 139 0.29 3.42 -6.93
CA MET A 139 0.74 4.00 -5.68
C MET A 139 0.12 3.27 -4.50
N VAL A 140 0.91 3.00 -3.47
CA VAL A 140 0.41 2.39 -2.23
C VAL A 140 -0.24 3.48 -1.38
N THR A 141 -1.51 3.30 -1.05
CA THR A 141 -2.27 4.27 -0.27
C THR A 141 -2.44 3.86 1.18
N TYR A 142 -2.57 2.57 1.45
CA TYR A 142 -2.75 2.02 2.79
C TYR A 142 -2.02 0.70 2.92
N VAL A 143 -1.65 0.37 4.14
CA VAL A 143 -1.13 -0.94 4.51
C VAL A 143 -2.00 -1.50 5.63
N ILE A 144 -2.44 -2.73 5.46
CA ILE A 144 -3.23 -3.44 6.46
C ILE A 144 -2.35 -4.52 7.06
N LYS A 145 -2.11 -4.41 8.35
CA LYS A 145 -1.26 -5.32 9.10
C LYS A 145 -2.10 -6.14 10.07
N LYS A 146 -1.90 -7.44 10.04
CA LYS A 146 -2.57 -8.34 10.98
C LYS A 146 -1.69 -8.55 12.20
N PHE A 147 -2.23 -8.26 13.36
CA PHE A 147 -1.64 -8.68 14.63
C PHE A 147 -2.24 -10.01 15.05
N LYS A 148 -1.48 -10.80 15.71
CA LYS A 148 -1.95 -12.12 16.17
C LYS A 148 -2.95 -12.02 17.31
#